data_0d50ad52f7e12642b5afc06f01f62338
#
_entry.id   0d50ad52f7e12642b5afc06f01f62338
#
_cell.length_a   1.000
_cell.length_b   1.000
_cell.length_c   1.000
_cell.angle_alpha   90.00
_cell.angle_beta   90.00
_cell.angle_gamma   90.00
#
_symmetry.space_group_name_H-M   'P 1'
#
loop_
_entity.id
_entity.type
_entity.pdbx_description
1 polymer ?
#
loop_
_entity_poly.entity_id
_entity_poly.type
_entity_poly.pdbx_seq_one_letter_code
_entity_poly.pdbx_strand_id
1 'polypeptide(L)'
;MNKDMKKEVFIISGISGAGKSTALNFLEDLDFEIVDNLPLNLLIPTIHESDNKYRLAFGIDIRTRDFNLKNFSEKLNSLLSEDNLKIKIIFLECNNFTLIRRYKETRRPHPLGKEKTLNELISKEREVLNPIKEKSDIILDTSNLIPYDLKSILLLF
;
A
#
# COMPACT_ATOMS: atom_id res chain seq x y z
N MET A 1 7.07 3.40 32.16
CA MET A 1 7.00 2.81 30.84
C MET A 1 5.56 2.42 30.57
N ASN A 2 4.92 3.12 29.64
CA ASN A 2 3.55 2.77 29.24
C ASN A 2 3.57 1.41 28.53
N LYS A 3 3.06 0.40 29.22
CA LYS A 3 2.98 -0.99 28.71
C LYS A 3 1.97 -1.18 27.57
N ASP A 4 1.27 -0.12 27.15
CA ASP A 4 0.12 -0.19 26.22
C ASP A 4 0.34 0.50 24.86
N MET A 5 1.53 1.01 24.54
CA MET A 5 1.77 1.58 23.22
C MET A 5 2.13 0.49 22.22
N LYS A 6 1.15 0.10 21.43
CA LYS A 6 1.37 -0.79 20.28
C LYS A 6 2.11 -0.03 19.18
N LYS A 7 3.05 -0.72 18.53
CA LYS A 7 3.71 -0.19 17.34
C LYS A 7 2.68 -0.10 16.19
N GLU A 8 2.48 1.08 15.62
CA GLU A 8 1.60 1.26 14.47
C GLU A 8 2.31 0.91 13.17
N VAL A 9 1.69 0.05 12.38
CA VAL A 9 2.18 -0.38 11.07
C VAL A 9 1.06 -0.23 10.06
N PHE A 10 1.25 0.67 9.09
CA PHE A 10 0.35 0.82 7.95
C PHE A 10 0.92 0.11 6.74
N ILE A 11 0.10 -0.64 6.04
CA ILE A 11 0.43 -1.24 4.75
C ILE A 11 -0.42 -0.53 3.70
N ILE A 12 0.24 0.15 2.78
CA ILE A 12 -0.40 0.89 1.69
C ILE A 12 -0.22 0.08 0.42
N SER A 13 -1.31 -0.38 -0.13
CA SER A 13 -1.34 -1.08 -1.42
C SER A 13 -2.34 -0.42 -2.36
N GLY A 14 -2.43 -0.89 -3.57
CA GLY A 14 -3.38 -0.36 -4.53
C GLY A 14 -2.96 -0.56 -5.97
N ILE A 15 -3.87 -0.22 -6.86
CA ILE A 15 -3.65 -0.27 -8.30
C ILE A 15 -2.63 0.80 -8.70
N SER A 16 -1.72 0.47 -9.58
CA SER A 16 -0.71 1.40 -10.10
C SER A 16 -1.40 2.64 -10.69
N GLY A 17 -0.99 3.80 -10.22
CA GLY A 17 -1.61 5.08 -10.60
C GLY A 17 -2.76 5.54 -9.69
N ALA A 18 -3.15 4.76 -8.70
CA ALA A 18 -4.22 5.13 -7.76
C ALA A 18 -3.77 6.12 -6.65
N GLY A 19 -2.47 6.43 -6.54
CA GLY A 19 -1.98 7.44 -5.60
C GLY A 19 -1.18 6.90 -4.42
N LYS A 20 -0.64 5.70 -4.51
CA LYS A 20 0.15 5.08 -3.43
C LYS A 20 1.33 5.97 -2.99
N SER A 21 2.12 6.47 -3.92
CA SER A 21 3.27 7.35 -3.59
C SER A 21 2.82 8.64 -2.91
N THR A 22 1.72 9.22 -3.35
CA THR A 22 1.13 10.41 -2.74
C THR A 22 0.69 10.11 -1.30
N ALA A 23 0.03 8.98 -1.09
CA ALA A 23 -0.39 8.56 0.25
C ALA A 23 0.81 8.35 1.19
N LEU A 24 1.87 7.70 0.72
CA LEU A 24 3.09 7.50 1.50
C LEU A 24 3.76 8.82 1.87
N ASN A 25 3.85 9.77 0.94
CA ASN A 25 4.40 11.10 1.22
C ASN A 25 3.60 11.84 2.29
N PHE A 26 2.28 11.73 2.28
CA PHE A 26 1.46 12.35 3.32
C PHE A 26 1.61 11.66 4.69
N LEU A 27 1.81 10.35 4.70
CA LEU A 27 2.09 9.64 5.95
C LEU A 27 3.45 10.03 6.53
N GLU A 28 4.44 10.31 5.68
CA GLU A 28 5.72 10.87 6.11
C GLU A 28 5.53 12.23 6.81
N ASP A 29 4.68 13.10 6.27
CA ASP A 29 4.30 14.37 6.90
C ASP A 29 3.58 14.19 8.25
N LEU A 30 3.04 13.01 8.52
CA LEU A 30 2.37 12.63 9.77
C LEU A 30 3.27 11.82 10.71
N ASP A 31 4.57 11.94 10.54
CA ASP A 31 5.60 11.29 11.36
C ASP A 31 5.66 9.75 11.23
N PHE A 32 5.21 9.21 10.09
CA PHE A 32 5.48 7.82 9.75
C PHE A 32 6.85 7.70 9.09
N GLU A 33 7.60 6.69 9.47
CA GLU A 33 8.76 6.24 8.72
C GLU A 33 8.28 5.42 7.51
N ILE A 34 8.62 5.90 6.31
CA ILE A 34 8.16 5.30 5.06
C ILE A 34 9.17 4.27 4.57
N VAL A 35 8.68 3.08 4.27
CA VAL A 35 9.47 2.00 3.69
C VAL A 35 8.80 1.54 2.41
N ASP A 36 9.32 2.00 1.28
CA ASP A 36 8.82 1.61 -0.04
C ASP A 36 9.87 0.76 -0.77
N ASN A 37 9.42 -0.05 -1.73
CA ASN A 37 10.28 -0.95 -2.53
C ASN A 37 11.07 -1.98 -1.71
N LEU A 38 10.66 -2.27 -0.50
CA LEU A 38 11.28 -3.31 0.31
C LEU A 38 10.89 -4.70 -0.21
N PRO A 39 11.85 -5.62 -0.40
CA PRO A 39 11.49 -7.01 -0.67
C PRO A 39 10.59 -7.59 0.41
N LEU A 40 9.57 -8.34 0.00
CA LEU A 40 8.55 -8.84 0.94
C LEU A 40 9.13 -9.66 2.08
N ASN A 41 10.20 -10.41 1.80
CA ASN A 41 10.88 -11.22 2.81
C ASN A 41 11.55 -10.41 3.93
N LEU A 42 11.74 -9.11 3.73
CA LEU A 42 12.30 -8.20 4.74
C LEU A 42 11.24 -7.45 5.56
N LEU A 43 9.96 -7.66 5.27
CA LEU A 43 8.87 -6.94 5.95
C LEU A 43 8.88 -7.22 7.46
N ILE A 44 8.84 -8.48 7.86
CA ILE A 44 8.81 -8.87 9.28
C ILE A 44 10.09 -8.44 10.01
N PRO A 45 11.31 -8.74 9.50
CA PRO A 45 12.53 -8.26 10.14
C PRO A 45 12.57 -6.74 10.31
N THR A 46 12.15 -5.98 9.31
CA THR A 46 12.14 -4.52 9.38
C THR A 46 11.21 -4.02 10.49
N ILE A 47 10.03 -4.61 10.61
CA ILE A 47 9.08 -4.25 11.69
C ILE A 47 9.68 -4.56 13.06
N HIS A 48 10.29 -5.73 13.23
CA HIS A 48 10.83 -6.16 14.52
C HIS A 48 12.08 -5.37 14.93
N GLU A 49 12.95 -5.03 13.98
CA GLU A 49 14.18 -4.27 14.25
C GLU A 49 13.92 -2.78 14.50
N SER A 50 12.78 -2.25 14.08
CA SER A 50 12.43 -0.85 14.31
C SER A 50 12.08 -0.60 15.77
N ASP A 51 12.50 0.56 16.29
CA ASP A 51 12.14 0.98 17.64
C ASP A 51 10.61 1.13 17.78
N ASN A 52 10.06 0.74 18.91
CA ASN A 52 8.60 0.82 19.16
C ASN A 52 8.04 2.25 19.13
N LYS A 53 8.88 3.27 19.21
CA LYS A 53 8.46 4.66 19.08
C LYS A 53 8.13 5.08 17.65
N TYR A 54 8.55 4.30 16.65
CA TYR A 54 8.30 4.63 15.25
C TYR A 54 6.96 4.11 14.78
N ARG A 55 6.30 4.94 13.99
CA ARG A 55 5.13 4.58 13.19
C ARG A 55 5.63 4.23 11.80
N LEU A 56 5.33 3.05 11.32
CA LEU A 56 5.85 2.55 10.04
C LEU A 56 4.76 2.51 8.98
N ALA A 57 5.08 2.90 7.76
CA ALA A 57 4.20 2.75 6.61
C ALA A 57 4.96 2.08 5.45
N PHE A 58 4.46 0.93 5.03
CA PHE A 58 5.04 0.14 3.95
C PHE A 58 4.22 0.27 2.68
N GLY A 59 4.89 0.53 1.55
CA GLY A 59 4.29 0.42 0.23
C GLY A 59 4.48 -1.01 -0.32
N ILE A 60 3.39 -1.72 -0.58
CA ILE A 60 3.41 -3.08 -1.13
C ILE A 60 2.47 -3.15 -2.33
N ASP A 61 3.01 -3.53 -3.48
CA ASP A 61 2.25 -3.72 -4.71
C ASP A 61 2.87 -4.81 -5.59
N ILE A 62 2.37 -4.98 -6.81
CA ILE A 62 2.86 -6.00 -7.74
C ILE A 62 4.34 -5.87 -8.11
N ARG A 63 4.95 -4.70 -7.86
CA ARG A 63 6.38 -4.45 -8.13
C ARG A 63 7.29 -4.88 -6.98
N THR A 64 6.71 -5.14 -5.81
CA THR A 64 7.44 -5.58 -4.63
C THR A 64 8.15 -6.90 -4.92
N ARG A 65 9.47 -6.95 -4.72
CA ARG A 65 10.23 -8.18 -4.90
C ARG A 65 9.74 -9.29 -3.97
N ASP A 66 9.77 -10.50 -4.48
CA ASP A 66 9.28 -11.69 -3.78
C ASP A 66 7.77 -11.65 -3.48
N PHE A 67 7.05 -10.71 -4.14
CA PHE A 67 5.61 -10.63 -3.98
C PHE A 67 4.93 -11.82 -4.64
N ASN A 68 4.26 -12.61 -3.83
CA ASN A 68 3.20 -13.51 -4.24
C ASN A 68 2.16 -13.55 -3.13
N LEU A 69 0.96 -13.89 -3.49
CA LEU A 69 -0.19 -13.80 -2.61
C LEU A 69 -0.07 -14.70 -1.38
N LYS A 70 0.42 -15.93 -1.58
CA LYS A 70 0.64 -16.88 -0.48
C LYS A 70 1.64 -16.33 0.53
N ASN A 71 2.78 -15.84 0.05
CA ASN A 71 3.84 -15.28 0.90
C ASN A 71 3.35 -14.05 1.67
N PHE A 72 2.64 -13.15 0.98
CA PHE A 72 2.04 -11.98 1.64
C PHE A 72 1.04 -12.39 2.72
N SER A 73 0.13 -13.30 2.43
CA SER A 73 -0.88 -13.77 3.38
C SER A 73 -0.29 -14.44 4.61
N GLU A 74 0.74 -15.27 4.43
CA GLU A 74 1.44 -15.93 5.54
C GLU A 74 2.11 -14.90 6.46
N LYS A 75 2.81 -13.92 5.89
CA LYS A 75 3.46 -12.85 6.66
C LYS A 75 2.44 -11.98 7.38
N LEU A 76 1.37 -11.61 6.72
CA LEU A 76 0.32 -10.81 7.32
C LEU A 76 -0.33 -11.54 8.49
N ASN A 77 -0.68 -12.82 8.34
CA ASN A 77 -1.27 -13.61 9.41
C ASN A 77 -0.32 -13.72 10.61
N SER A 78 0.97 -13.90 10.36
CA SER A 78 1.99 -13.90 11.42
C SER A 78 2.02 -12.59 12.19
N LEU A 79 2.02 -11.46 11.49
CA LEU A 79 2.04 -10.13 12.11
C LEU A 79 0.73 -9.81 12.86
N LEU A 80 -0.42 -10.19 12.32
CA LEU A 80 -1.71 -9.97 12.96
C LEU A 80 -1.88 -10.76 14.26
N SER A 81 -1.12 -11.82 14.47
CA SER A 81 -1.11 -12.59 15.72
C SER A 81 -0.29 -11.94 16.83
N GLU A 82 0.46 -10.87 16.54
CA GLU A 82 1.31 -10.19 17.51
C GLU A 82 0.52 -9.10 18.26
N ASP A 83 0.39 -9.27 19.58
CA ASP A 83 -0.40 -8.35 20.42
C ASP A 83 0.19 -6.93 20.54
N ASN A 84 1.51 -6.80 20.31
CA ASN A 84 2.23 -5.53 20.40
C ASN A 84 2.18 -4.70 19.11
N LEU A 85 1.53 -5.20 18.07
CA LEU A 85 1.38 -4.52 16.79
C LEU A 85 -0.06 -4.06 16.57
N LYS A 86 -0.20 -2.87 16.00
CA LYS A 86 -1.46 -2.36 15.46
C LYS A 86 -1.29 -2.18 13.96
N ILE A 87 -1.80 -3.13 13.18
CA ILE A 87 -1.64 -3.16 11.72
C ILE A 87 -2.91 -2.66 11.06
N LYS A 88 -2.76 -1.78 10.09
CA LYS A 88 -3.84 -1.29 9.25
C LYS A 88 -3.45 -1.40 7.78
N ILE A 89 -4.29 -2.01 6.98
CA ILE A 89 -4.11 -2.15 5.54
C ILE A 89 -5.05 -1.18 4.84
N ILE A 90 -4.48 -0.29 4.03
CA ILE A 90 -5.20 0.69 3.22
C ILE A 90 -4.98 0.34 1.75
N PHE A 91 -6.06 0.09 1.02
CA PHE A 91 -6.02 -0.19 -0.40
C PHE A 91 -6.55 1.01 -1.20
N LEU A 92 -5.74 1.49 -2.12
CA LEU A 92 -6.10 2.59 -3.01
C LEU A 92 -6.66 2.04 -4.31
N GLU A 93 -7.89 2.40 -4.60
CA GLU A 93 -8.60 2.02 -5.81
C GLU A 93 -8.82 3.24 -6.71
N CYS A 94 -8.98 2.99 -7.99
CA CYS A 94 -9.29 4.02 -8.97
C CYS A 94 -9.98 3.42 -10.19
N ASN A 95 -10.94 4.11 -10.79
CA ASN A 95 -11.59 3.61 -11.98
C ASN A 95 -10.65 3.63 -13.20
N ASN A 96 -10.95 2.80 -14.19
CA ASN A 96 -10.08 2.63 -15.36
C ASN A 96 -9.93 3.91 -16.18
N PHE A 97 -10.99 4.68 -16.31
CA PHE A 97 -10.94 5.95 -17.07
C PHE A 97 -9.91 6.91 -16.46
N THR A 98 -9.94 7.11 -15.16
CA THR A 98 -9.00 7.97 -14.44
C THR A 98 -7.58 7.40 -14.47
N LEU A 99 -7.41 6.09 -14.30
CA LEU A 99 -6.09 5.45 -14.39
C LEU A 99 -5.47 5.64 -15.76
N ILE A 100 -6.22 5.40 -16.84
CA ILE A 100 -5.72 5.58 -18.20
C ILE A 100 -5.30 7.02 -18.44
N ARG A 101 -6.10 7.99 -18.01
CA ARG A 101 -5.75 9.41 -18.08
C ARG A 101 -4.45 9.71 -17.34
N ARG A 102 -4.30 9.23 -16.12
CA ARG A 102 -3.09 9.42 -15.30
C ARG A 102 -1.86 8.81 -15.96
N TYR A 103 -1.97 7.62 -16.54
CA TYR A 103 -0.87 7.00 -17.29
C TYR A 103 -0.45 7.81 -18.51
N LYS A 104 -1.42 8.35 -19.26
CA LYS A 104 -1.14 9.22 -20.41
C LYS A 104 -0.43 10.52 -20.00
N GLU A 105 -0.85 11.12 -18.90
CA GLU A 105 -0.26 12.36 -18.37
C GLU A 105 1.17 12.15 -17.88
N THR A 106 1.45 11.05 -17.19
CA THR A 106 2.77 10.76 -16.62
C THR A 106 3.73 10.08 -17.58
N ARG A 107 3.23 9.55 -18.70
CA ARG A 107 3.99 8.75 -19.68
C ARG A 107 4.78 7.60 -19.08
N ARG A 108 4.35 7.08 -17.94
CA ARG A 108 4.99 5.94 -17.28
C ARG A 108 4.45 4.64 -17.86
N PRO A 109 5.32 3.64 -18.14
CA PRO A 109 4.86 2.32 -18.55
C PRO A 109 4.16 1.61 -17.38
N HIS A 110 3.17 0.76 -17.70
CA HIS A 110 2.56 -0.10 -16.69
C HIS A 110 3.57 -1.14 -16.19
N PRO A 111 3.59 -1.46 -14.87
CA PRO A 111 4.53 -2.44 -14.30
C PRO A 111 4.49 -3.83 -14.94
N LEU A 112 3.33 -4.25 -15.47
CA LEU A 112 3.16 -5.56 -16.11
C LEU A 112 3.60 -5.61 -17.59
N GLY A 113 4.13 -4.52 -18.14
CA GLY A 113 4.73 -4.52 -19.47
C GLY A 113 4.03 -3.66 -20.51
N LYS A 114 4.37 -3.87 -21.79
CA LYS A 114 3.90 -3.06 -22.92
C LYS A 114 3.24 -3.89 -24.03
N GLU A 115 3.21 -5.20 -23.90
CA GLU A 115 2.74 -6.12 -24.94
C GLU A 115 1.21 -6.17 -25.07
N LYS A 116 0.50 -5.73 -24.03
CA LYS A 116 -0.95 -5.71 -23.94
C LYS A 116 -1.47 -4.29 -23.90
N THR A 117 -2.76 -4.11 -24.16
CA THR A 117 -3.40 -2.82 -23.98
C THR A 117 -3.37 -2.41 -22.51
N LEU A 118 -3.41 -1.11 -22.23
CA LEU A 118 -3.41 -0.59 -20.87
C LEU A 118 -4.62 -1.13 -20.06
N ASN A 119 -5.79 -1.25 -20.68
CA ASN A 119 -6.97 -1.85 -20.04
C ASN A 119 -6.73 -3.30 -19.61
N GLU A 120 -6.09 -4.10 -20.46
CA GLU A 120 -5.76 -5.50 -20.13
C GLU A 120 -4.77 -5.58 -18.98
N LEU A 121 -3.76 -4.72 -18.96
CA LEU A 121 -2.76 -4.68 -17.91
C LEU A 121 -3.37 -4.25 -16.56
N ILE A 122 -4.25 -3.26 -16.56
CA ILE A 122 -4.98 -2.83 -15.37
C ILE A 122 -5.88 -3.96 -14.85
N SER A 123 -6.60 -4.65 -15.73
CA SER A 123 -7.45 -5.78 -15.34
C SER A 123 -6.64 -6.92 -14.71
N LYS A 124 -5.48 -7.22 -15.26
CA LYS A 124 -4.58 -8.23 -14.71
C LYS A 124 -4.05 -7.84 -13.34
N GLU A 125 -3.66 -6.60 -13.16
CA GLU A 125 -3.22 -6.08 -11.87
C GLU A 125 -4.32 -6.17 -10.82
N ARG A 126 -5.57 -5.84 -11.16
CA ARG A 126 -6.72 -5.99 -10.27
C ARG A 126 -6.92 -7.42 -9.80
N GLU A 127 -6.81 -8.41 -10.72
CA GLU A 127 -6.91 -9.82 -10.36
C GLU A 127 -5.84 -10.22 -9.33
N VAL A 128 -4.59 -9.82 -9.58
CA VAL A 128 -3.46 -10.14 -8.70
C VAL A 128 -3.60 -9.51 -7.32
N LEU A 129 -4.08 -8.26 -7.25
CA LEU A 129 -4.17 -7.51 -5.99
C LEU A 129 -5.50 -7.68 -5.26
N ASN A 130 -6.52 -8.27 -5.89
CA ASN A 130 -7.85 -8.40 -5.28
C ASN A 130 -7.83 -9.05 -3.89
N PRO A 131 -7.06 -10.11 -3.63
CA PRO A 131 -6.97 -10.68 -2.29
C PRO A 131 -6.39 -9.74 -1.22
N ILE A 132 -5.52 -8.80 -1.58
CA ILE A 132 -5.07 -7.75 -0.66
C ILE A 132 -6.23 -6.78 -0.39
N LYS A 133 -6.94 -6.39 -1.44
CA LYS A 133 -8.12 -5.53 -1.33
C LYS A 133 -9.16 -6.12 -0.39
N GLU A 134 -9.45 -7.41 -0.52
CA GLU A 134 -10.41 -8.11 0.35
C GLU A 134 -9.99 -8.13 1.83
N LYS A 135 -8.69 -8.17 2.11
CA LYS A 135 -8.14 -8.15 3.47
C LYS A 135 -7.91 -6.74 4.02
N SER A 136 -8.15 -5.70 3.24
CA SER A 136 -7.89 -4.33 3.64
C SER A 136 -8.90 -3.84 4.65
N ASP A 137 -8.44 -3.08 5.62
CA ASP A 137 -9.28 -2.41 6.61
C ASP A 137 -10.02 -1.22 6.00
N ILE A 138 -9.37 -0.56 5.04
CA ILE A 138 -9.87 0.64 4.38
C ILE A 138 -9.62 0.51 2.88
N ILE A 139 -10.65 0.80 2.09
CA ILE A 139 -10.55 0.93 0.63
C ILE A 139 -10.89 2.37 0.29
N LEU A 140 -9.94 3.08 -0.32
CA LEU A 140 -10.11 4.47 -0.74
C LEU A 140 -10.17 4.54 -2.27
N ASP A 141 -11.28 4.99 -2.80
CA ASP A 141 -11.41 5.30 -4.23
C ASP A 141 -10.88 6.72 -4.48
N THR A 142 -9.77 6.80 -5.20
CA THR A 142 -9.11 8.07 -5.51
C THR A 142 -9.49 8.65 -6.87
N SER A 143 -10.48 8.08 -7.56
CA SER A 143 -10.87 8.47 -8.93
C SER A 143 -11.15 9.95 -9.07
N ASN A 144 -11.83 10.54 -8.10
CA ASN A 144 -12.25 11.93 -8.08
C ASN A 144 -11.53 12.79 -7.04
N LEU A 145 -10.44 12.28 -6.48
CA LEU A 145 -9.67 12.99 -5.44
C LEU A 145 -8.49 13.73 -6.06
N ILE A 146 -8.26 14.94 -5.58
CA ILE A 146 -6.98 15.63 -5.73
C ILE A 146 -6.06 15.22 -4.56
N PRO A 147 -4.73 15.44 -4.66
CA PRO A 147 -3.81 15.08 -3.59
C PRO A 147 -4.19 15.63 -2.21
N TYR A 148 -4.72 16.85 -2.15
CA TYR A 148 -5.17 17.46 -0.91
C TYR A 148 -6.31 16.68 -0.23
N ASP A 149 -7.26 16.18 -1.02
CA ASP A 149 -8.37 15.37 -0.49
C ASP A 149 -7.87 14.08 0.13
N LEU A 150 -6.93 13.42 -0.53
CA LEU A 150 -6.31 12.20 -0.01
C LEU A 150 -5.62 12.44 1.33
N LYS A 151 -4.87 13.52 1.45
CA LYS A 151 -4.26 13.94 2.73
C LYS A 151 -5.30 14.12 3.83
N SER A 152 -6.37 14.84 3.54
CA SER A 152 -7.44 15.11 4.50
C SER A 152 -8.12 13.83 4.98
N ILE A 153 -8.31 12.85 4.10
CA ILE A 153 -8.88 11.55 4.46
C ILE A 153 -7.91 10.75 5.33
N LEU A 154 -6.63 10.72 4.99
CA LEU A 154 -5.61 9.99 5.75
C LEU A 154 -5.44 10.53 7.17
N LEU A 155 -5.69 11.82 7.40
CA LEU A 155 -5.67 12.43 8.73
C LEU A 155 -6.72 11.85 9.69
N LEU A 156 -7.76 11.17 9.16
CA LEU A 156 -8.83 10.57 9.94
C LEU A 156 -8.47 9.21 10.55
N PHE A 157 -7.34 8.64 10.17
CA PHE A 157 -6.95 7.27 10.58
C PHE A 157 -5.76 7.18 11.52
#